data_a6fcc91f9eeb6d630dff407f72aa0526
#
_entry.id   a6fcc91f9eeb6d630dff407f72aa0526
#
_cell.length_a   1.000
_cell.length_b   1.000
_cell.length_c   1.000
_cell.angle_alpha   90.00
_cell.angle_beta   90.00
_cell.angle_gamma   90.00
#
_symmetry.space_group_name_H-M   'P 1'
#
loop_
_entity.id
_entity.type
_entity.pdbx_description
1 polymer ?
#
loop_
_entity_poly.entity_id
_entity_poly.type
_entity_poly.pdbx_seq_one_letter_code
_entity_poly.pdbx_strand_id
1 'polypeptide(L)'
;MRNPEASSPSPIDRLQPRTRLLATLAALVLATVAHTPAVLAVALAAAALLVMLARLPWADLRHRLLHVEGFMIILLALLPFTVPGRPVFEVGPFVATSEGLTRALTVIVKVNFCVLTVFALLGSLDPVRIGQAAATLGLPSKFVTLFLSTTRYVSVFREEADRLAEAMRARAFRPRSNLHTWRTFGNLAGTMVVRSLERARRVDEAMRCRGFAGATQPAPPQPAGEFDIAFASIFLGAVVGLLVVEFAA
;
A
#
# COMPACT_ATOMS: atom_id res chain seq x y z
N MET A 1 -6.75 14.69 5.36
CA MET A 1 -5.74 14.83 6.43
C MET A 1 -6.27 14.12 7.66
N ARG A 2 -5.56 13.11 8.16
CA ARG A 2 -5.92 12.41 9.41
C ARG A 2 -5.56 13.32 10.57
N ASN A 3 -6.50 13.57 11.48
CA ASN A 3 -6.20 14.22 12.76
C ASN A 3 -5.40 13.20 13.61
N PRO A 4 -4.12 13.45 13.93
CA PRO A 4 -3.28 12.49 14.65
C PRO A 4 -3.65 12.31 16.13
N GLU A 5 -4.63 13.07 16.63
CA GLU A 5 -4.94 13.16 18.07
C GLU A 5 -6.04 12.20 18.55
N ALA A 6 -6.64 11.37 17.69
CA ALA A 6 -7.84 10.61 18.06
C ALA A 6 -7.64 9.13 18.36
N SER A 7 -6.43 8.56 18.34
CA SER A 7 -6.23 7.15 18.65
C SER A 7 -5.22 6.97 19.79
N SER A 8 -5.65 6.27 20.86
CA SER A 8 -4.74 5.77 21.89
C SER A 8 -3.57 5.04 21.22
N PRO A 9 -2.30 5.26 21.64
CA PRO A 9 -1.14 4.65 20.99
C PRO A 9 -1.27 3.12 21.01
N SER A 10 -1.33 2.54 19.82
CA SER A 10 -1.42 1.09 19.68
C SER A 10 -0.07 0.44 20.02
N PRO A 11 -0.04 -0.81 20.50
CA PRO A 11 1.22 -1.53 20.72
C PRO A 11 2.12 -1.54 19.49
N ILE A 12 1.52 -1.55 18.29
CA ILE A 12 2.23 -1.54 17.02
C ILE A 12 2.90 -0.18 16.76
N ASP A 13 2.37 0.92 17.30
CA ASP A 13 2.97 2.26 17.11
C ASP A 13 4.30 2.44 17.84
N ARG A 14 4.60 1.57 18.81
CA ARG A 14 5.89 1.50 19.48
C ARG A 14 6.99 0.84 18.65
N LEU A 15 6.60 0.06 17.62
CA LEU A 15 7.54 -0.60 16.73
C LEU A 15 8.22 0.39 15.79
N GLN A 16 9.51 0.19 15.57
CA GLN A 16 10.27 0.99 14.62
C GLN A 16 9.75 0.78 13.19
N PRO A 17 9.75 1.85 12.38
CA PRO A 17 9.33 1.77 10.97
C PRO A 17 10.10 0.73 10.15
N ARG A 18 11.38 0.50 10.49
CA ARG A 18 12.21 -0.53 9.85
C ARG A 18 11.68 -1.94 10.08
N THR A 19 11.34 -2.27 11.33
CA THR A 19 10.80 -3.59 11.73
C THR A 19 9.47 -3.85 11.04
N ARG A 20 8.58 -2.86 11.01
CA ARG A 20 7.28 -2.95 10.34
C ARG A 20 7.44 -3.16 8.84
N LEU A 21 8.38 -2.46 8.19
CA LEU A 21 8.63 -2.61 6.76
C LEU A 21 9.14 -4.01 6.42
N LEU A 22 10.11 -4.53 7.19
CA LEU A 22 10.62 -5.89 7.03
C LEU A 22 9.54 -6.94 7.25
N ALA A 23 8.75 -6.80 8.31
CA ALA A 23 7.63 -7.71 8.60
C ALA A 23 6.60 -7.71 7.46
N THR A 24 6.28 -6.53 6.92
CA THR A 24 5.36 -6.44 5.77
C THR A 24 5.93 -7.14 4.55
N LEU A 25 7.20 -6.92 4.22
CA LEU A 25 7.85 -7.58 3.09
C LEU A 25 7.87 -9.11 3.25
N ALA A 26 8.22 -9.59 4.45
CA ALA A 26 8.22 -11.03 4.76
C ALA A 26 6.82 -11.65 4.61
N ALA A 27 5.77 -10.95 5.08
CA ALA A 27 4.40 -11.39 4.92
C ALA A 27 3.94 -11.43 3.45
N LEU A 28 4.34 -10.43 2.65
CA LEU A 28 4.02 -10.42 1.22
C LEU A 28 4.72 -11.56 0.46
N VAL A 29 5.96 -11.90 0.84
CA VAL A 29 6.66 -13.07 0.30
C VAL A 29 5.93 -14.35 0.66
N LEU A 30 5.51 -14.52 1.92
CA LEU A 30 4.69 -15.65 2.36
C LEU A 30 3.40 -15.75 1.52
N ALA A 31 2.68 -14.65 1.32
CA ALA A 31 1.46 -14.62 0.51
C ALA A 31 1.68 -15.09 -0.93
N THR A 32 2.85 -14.79 -1.51
CA THR A 32 3.18 -15.20 -2.88
C THR A 32 3.42 -16.72 -2.95
N VAL A 33 4.17 -17.25 -1.99
CA VAL A 33 4.62 -18.65 -1.98
C VAL A 33 3.52 -19.61 -1.49
N ALA A 34 2.72 -19.21 -0.49
CA ALA A 34 1.70 -20.05 0.12
C ALA A 34 0.58 -20.43 -0.86
N HIS A 35 0.31 -21.72 -1.04
CA HIS A 35 -0.77 -22.29 -1.85
C HIS A 35 -1.68 -23.19 -1.05
N THR A 36 -1.18 -23.75 0.05
CA THR A 36 -1.92 -24.67 0.93
C THR A 36 -3.02 -23.92 1.69
N PRO A 37 -4.28 -24.37 1.65
CA PRO A 37 -5.40 -23.66 2.29
C PRO A 37 -5.24 -23.53 3.81
N ALA A 38 -4.61 -24.52 4.45
CA ALA A 38 -4.35 -24.47 5.89
C ALA A 38 -3.37 -23.34 6.26
N VAL A 39 -2.28 -23.20 5.52
CA VAL A 39 -1.28 -22.13 5.72
C VAL A 39 -1.92 -20.74 5.50
N LEU A 40 -2.75 -20.62 4.47
CA LEU A 40 -3.45 -19.37 4.17
C LEU A 40 -4.47 -19.00 5.26
N ALA A 41 -5.19 -19.99 5.81
CA ALA A 41 -6.13 -19.76 6.91
C ALA A 41 -5.41 -19.26 8.18
N VAL A 42 -4.29 -19.87 8.55
CA VAL A 42 -3.46 -19.46 9.69
C VAL A 42 -2.88 -18.06 9.45
N ALA A 43 -2.36 -17.79 8.25
CA ALA A 43 -1.83 -16.48 7.87
C ALA A 43 -2.91 -15.39 7.97
N LEU A 44 -4.12 -15.66 7.47
CA LEU A 44 -5.25 -14.73 7.56
C LEU A 44 -5.66 -14.48 9.02
N ALA A 45 -5.71 -15.51 9.85
CA ALA A 45 -6.00 -15.37 11.29
C ALA A 45 -4.92 -14.51 11.98
N ALA A 46 -3.65 -14.71 11.65
CA ALA A 46 -2.55 -13.88 12.17
C ALA A 46 -2.68 -12.42 11.72
N ALA A 47 -3.04 -12.16 10.46
CA ALA A 47 -3.27 -10.80 9.96
C ALA A 47 -4.46 -10.12 10.66
N ALA A 48 -5.55 -10.86 10.90
CA ALA A 48 -6.70 -10.35 11.64
C ALA A 48 -6.31 -10.00 13.10
N LEU A 49 -5.49 -10.83 13.74
CA LEU A 49 -4.95 -10.54 15.07
C LEU A 49 -4.07 -9.27 15.06
N LEU A 50 -3.22 -9.09 14.05
CA LEU A 50 -2.41 -7.87 13.90
C LEU A 50 -3.29 -6.63 13.76
N VAL A 51 -4.39 -6.69 13.00
CA VAL A 51 -5.34 -5.57 12.86
C VAL A 51 -6.00 -5.26 14.20
N MET A 52 -6.38 -6.26 14.98
CA MET A 52 -6.93 -6.07 16.33
C MET A 52 -5.92 -5.39 17.27
N LEU A 53 -4.65 -5.83 17.23
CA LEU A 53 -3.57 -5.23 18.02
C LEU A 53 -3.25 -3.81 17.56
N ALA A 54 -3.39 -3.51 16.25
CA ALA A 54 -3.21 -2.18 15.68
C ALA A 54 -4.30 -1.18 16.11
N ARG A 55 -5.40 -1.65 16.71
CA ARG A 55 -6.55 -0.82 17.14
C ARG A 55 -6.99 0.18 16.07
N LEU A 56 -6.96 -0.23 14.81
CA LEU A 56 -7.39 0.61 13.71
C LEU A 56 -8.90 0.89 13.80
N PRO A 57 -9.35 2.11 13.47
CA PRO A 57 -10.78 2.42 13.46
C PRO A 57 -11.50 1.55 12.43
N TRP A 58 -12.46 0.78 12.91
CA TRP A 58 -13.26 -0.16 12.09
C TRP A 58 -13.93 0.49 10.88
N ALA A 59 -14.24 1.78 10.97
CA ALA A 59 -14.86 2.53 9.88
C ALA A 59 -13.93 2.65 8.66
N ASP A 60 -12.65 2.97 8.89
CA ASP A 60 -11.64 3.09 7.83
C ASP A 60 -11.33 1.72 7.22
N LEU A 61 -11.23 0.68 8.06
CA LEU A 61 -10.96 -0.68 7.62
C LEU A 61 -12.11 -1.21 6.75
N ARG A 62 -13.35 -1.08 7.22
CA ARG A 62 -14.54 -1.52 6.50
C ARG A 62 -14.69 -0.83 5.15
N HIS A 63 -14.51 0.50 5.10
CA HIS A 63 -14.63 1.24 3.85
C HIS A 63 -13.61 0.78 2.80
N ARG A 64 -12.41 0.50 3.22
CA ARG A 64 -11.35 0.02 2.32
C ARG A 64 -11.52 -1.44 1.91
N LEU A 65 -11.91 -2.31 2.84
CA LEU A 65 -12.25 -3.69 2.53
C LEU A 65 -13.40 -3.78 1.52
N LEU A 66 -14.45 -2.98 1.68
CA LEU A 66 -15.58 -2.96 0.74
C LEU A 66 -15.16 -2.64 -0.71
N HIS A 67 -14.16 -1.76 -0.91
CA HIS A 67 -13.67 -1.48 -2.25
C HIS A 67 -12.85 -2.65 -2.85
N VAL A 68 -12.05 -3.32 -2.01
CA VAL A 68 -11.31 -4.52 -2.42
C VAL A 68 -12.26 -5.68 -2.69
N GLU A 69 -13.22 -5.91 -1.79
CA GLU A 69 -14.23 -6.97 -1.91
C GLU A 69 -15.11 -6.78 -3.15
N GLY A 70 -15.47 -5.54 -3.49
CA GLY A 70 -16.25 -5.26 -4.70
C GLY A 70 -15.58 -5.78 -5.98
N PHE A 71 -14.26 -5.61 -6.09
CA PHE A 71 -13.49 -6.17 -7.21
C PHE A 71 -13.36 -7.70 -7.07
N MET A 72 -13.18 -8.21 -5.85
CA MET A 72 -13.06 -9.64 -5.59
C MET A 72 -14.34 -10.41 -5.94
N ILE A 73 -15.52 -9.83 -5.73
CA ILE A 73 -16.80 -10.45 -6.12
C ILE A 73 -16.85 -10.68 -7.64
N ILE A 74 -16.40 -9.70 -8.43
CA ILE A 74 -16.33 -9.85 -9.89
C ILE A 74 -15.35 -10.98 -10.27
N LEU A 75 -14.21 -11.02 -9.61
CA LEU A 75 -13.20 -12.06 -9.85
C LEU A 75 -13.73 -13.45 -9.45
N LEU A 76 -14.40 -13.55 -8.31
CA LEU A 76 -15.04 -14.78 -7.82
C LEU A 76 -16.11 -15.28 -8.81
N ALA A 77 -16.86 -14.36 -9.40
CA ALA A 77 -17.87 -14.72 -10.39
C ALA A 77 -17.25 -15.17 -11.74
N LEU A 78 -16.09 -14.63 -12.11
CA LEU A 78 -15.48 -14.91 -13.42
C LEU A 78 -14.54 -16.12 -13.41
N LEU A 79 -13.74 -16.33 -12.35
CA LEU A 79 -12.73 -17.38 -12.30
C LEU A 79 -13.28 -18.82 -12.48
N PRO A 80 -14.41 -19.20 -11.85
CA PRO A 80 -14.95 -20.55 -12.00
C PRO A 80 -15.27 -20.93 -13.46
N PHE A 81 -15.58 -19.94 -14.30
CA PHE A 81 -15.93 -20.16 -15.71
C PHE A 81 -14.73 -20.08 -16.65
N THR A 82 -13.59 -19.53 -16.18
CA THR A 82 -12.41 -19.31 -17.03
C THR A 82 -11.38 -20.44 -16.88
N VAL A 83 -11.34 -21.09 -15.72
CA VAL A 83 -10.36 -22.13 -15.41
C VAL A 83 -10.91 -23.49 -15.82
N PRO A 84 -10.24 -24.25 -16.71
CA PRO A 84 -10.65 -25.61 -17.06
C PRO A 84 -10.47 -26.55 -15.88
N GLY A 85 -11.45 -27.46 -15.66
CA GLY A 85 -11.42 -28.43 -14.57
C GLY A 85 -12.68 -29.29 -14.53
N ARG A 86 -12.92 -29.99 -13.41
CA ARG A 86 -14.10 -30.83 -13.23
C ARG A 86 -15.37 -29.99 -13.12
N PRO A 87 -16.37 -30.20 -13.97
CA PRO A 87 -17.62 -29.47 -13.92
C PRO A 87 -18.36 -29.74 -12.60
N VAL A 88 -18.73 -28.69 -11.88
CA VAL A 88 -19.58 -28.80 -10.68
C VAL A 88 -20.99 -28.34 -10.98
N PHE A 89 -21.12 -27.31 -11.81
CA PHE A 89 -22.41 -26.72 -12.15
C PHE A 89 -22.37 -26.14 -13.57
N GLU A 90 -23.39 -26.45 -14.35
CA GLU A 90 -23.55 -25.96 -15.73
C GLU A 90 -24.69 -24.95 -15.79
N VAL A 91 -24.38 -23.73 -16.23
CA VAL A 91 -25.38 -22.67 -16.51
C VAL A 91 -25.32 -22.33 -17.98
N GLY A 92 -26.08 -23.03 -18.79
CA GLY A 92 -26.10 -22.85 -20.24
C GLY A 92 -24.73 -23.08 -20.88
N PRO A 93 -24.13 -22.08 -21.56
CA PRO A 93 -22.82 -22.22 -22.18
C PRO A 93 -21.64 -22.10 -21.19
N PHE A 94 -21.92 -21.80 -19.94
CA PHE A 94 -20.88 -21.59 -18.90
C PHE A 94 -20.81 -22.77 -17.97
N VAL A 95 -19.63 -23.37 -17.86
CA VAL A 95 -19.34 -24.51 -16.97
C VAL A 95 -18.50 -24.01 -15.80
N ALA A 96 -19.06 -24.04 -14.59
CA ALA A 96 -18.31 -23.73 -13.39
C ALA A 96 -17.51 -24.95 -12.93
N THR A 97 -16.19 -24.75 -12.70
CA THR A 97 -15.27 -25.82 -12.32
C THR A 97 -14.88 -25.75 -10.84
N SER A 98 -14.62 -26.91 -10.22
CA SER A 98 -14.14 -26.99 -8.84
C SER A 98 -12.77 -26.37 -8.65
N GLU A 99 -11.89 -26.54 -9.64
CA GLU A 99 -10.57 -25.95 -9.64
C GLU A 99 -10.62 -24.41 -9.76
N GLY A 100 -11.56 -23.90 -10.54
CA GLY A 100 -11.81 -22.46 -10.63
C GLY A 100 -12.29 -21.86 -9.32
N LEU A 101 -13.19 -22.55 -8.61
CA LEU A 101 -13.70 -22.10 -7.31
C LEU A 101 -12.61 -22.11 -6.22
N THR A 102 -11.81 -23.18 -6.16
CA THR A 102 -10.69 -23.26 -5.20
C THR A 102 -9.63 -22.20 -5.48
N ARG A 103 -9.30 -21.94 -6.74
CA ARG A 103 -8.40 -20.83 -7.12
C ARG A 103 -8.96 -19.46 -6.73
N ALA A 104 -10.23 -19.22 -7.00
CA ALA A 104 -10.89 -17.97 -6.64
C ALA A 104 -10.84 -17.75 -5.12
N LEU A 105 -11.16 -18.76 -4.33
CA LEU A 105 -11.09 -18.69 -2.87
C LEU A 105 -9.66 -18.43 -2.38
N THR A 106 -8.67 -19.12 -2.94
CA THR A 106 -7.25 -18.91 -2.63
C THR A 106 -6.82 -17.47 -2.90
N VAL A 107 -7.20 -16.91 -4.04
CA VAL A 107 -6.87 -15.52 -4.40
C VAL A 107 -7.51 -14.53 -3.42
N ILE A 108 -8.79 -14.73 -3.07
CA ILE A 108 -9.49 -13.87 -2.10
C ILE A 108 -8.76 -13.88 -0.76
N VAL A 109 -8.44 -15.06 -0.23
CA VAL A 109 -7.72 -15.16 1.05
C VAL A 109 -6.36 -14.51 0.99
N LYS A 110 -5.57 -14.72 -0.08
CA LYS A 110 -4.28 -14.07 -0.28
C LYS A 110 -4.38 -12.55 -0.32
N VAL A 111 -5.33 -12.02 -1.07
CA VAL A 111 -5.52 -10.55 -1.19
C VAL A 111 -5.95 -9.96 0.14
N ASN A 112 -6.90 -10.57 0.84
CA ASN A 112 -7.32 -10.14 2.16
C ASN A 112 -6.16 -10.17 3.16
N PHE A 113 -5.37 -11.24 3.17
CA PHE A 113 -4.16 -11.31 3.99
C PHE A 113 -3.18 -10.18 3.70
N CYS A 114 -2.86 -9.92 2.42
CA CYS A 114 -1.98 -8.82 2.02
C CYS A 114 -2.52 -7.46 2.47
N VAL A 115 -3.80 -7.20 2.21
CA VAL A 115 -4.44 -5.93 2.56
C VAL A 115 -4.44 -5.71 4.07
N LEU A 116 -4.88 -6.69 4.85
CA LEU A 116 -4.91 -6.59 6.31
C LEU A 116 -3.52 -6.38 6.90
N THR A 117 -2.51 -7.11 6.41
CA THR A 117 -1.13 -6.99 6.90
C THR A 117 -0.53 -5.62 6.58
N VAL A 118 -0.66 -5.15 5.33
CA VAL A 118 -0.20 -3.81 4.94
C VAL A 118 -0.88 -2.73 5.77
N PHE A 119 -2.19 -2.86 5.99
CA PHE A 119 -2.94 -1.92 6.82
C PHE A 119 -2.52 -1.93 8.28
N ALA A 120 -2.35 -3.12 8.88
CA ALA A 120 -1.96 -3.26 10.27
C ALA A 120 -0.57 -2.67 10.54
N LEU A 121 0.39 -2.96 9.65
CA LEU A 121 1.79 -2.60 9.87
C LEU A 121 2.17 -1.21 9.33
N LEU A 122 1.67 -0.82 8.15
CA LEU A 122 2.05 0.43 7.49
C LEU A 122 0.97 1.51 7.54
N GLY A 123 -0.28 1.17 7.85
CA GLY A 123 -1.41 2.09 7.78
C GLY A 123 -1.32 3.29 8.73
N SER A 124 -0.61 3.18 9.84
CA SER A 124 -0.37 4.27 10.81
C SER A 124 0.94 5.02 10.56
N LEU A 125 1.81 4.54 9.65
CA LEU A 125 3.10 5.18 9.38
C LEU A 125 2.96 6.36 8.44
N ASP A 126 3.67 7.43 8.79
CA ASP A 126 3.88 8.57 7.90
C ASP A 126 4.78 8.13 6.72
N PRO A 127 4.46 8.49 5.46
CA PRO A 127 5.31 8.22 4.31
C PRO A 127 6.77 8.64 4.47
N VAL A 128 7.03 9.73 5.18
CA VAL A 128 8.41 10.17 5.48
C VAL A 128 9.17 9.14 6.31
N ARG A 129 8.52 8.56 7.33
CA ARG A 129 9.11 7.51 8.16
C ARG A 129 9.36 6.22 7.37
N ILE A 130 8.48 5.89 6.42
CA ILE A 130 8.68 4.76 5.49
C ILE A 130 9.94 4.98 4.64
N GLY A 131 10.12 6.18 4.08
CA GLY A 131 11.31 6.52 3.30
C GLY A 131 12.61 6.45 4.11
N GLN A 132 12.59 6.91 5.35
CA GLN A 132 13.73 6.81 6.27
C GLN A 132 14.04 5.34 6.63
N ALA A 133 13.01 4.53 6.88
CA ALA A 133 13.18 3.10 7.13
C ALA A 133 13.79 2.38 5.91
N ALA A 134 13.34 2.70 4.70
CA ALA A 134 13.90 2.16 3.47
C ALA A 134 15.39 2.52 3.31
N ALA A 135 15.79 3.74 3.71
CA ALA A 135 17.20 4.13 3.74
C ALA A 135 18.04 3.24 4.66
N THR A 136 17.54 2.92 5.86
CA THR A 136 18.24 2.04 6.80
C THR A 136 18.33 0.58 6.34
N LEU A 137 17.48 0.17 5.38
CA LEU A 137 17.50 -1.15 4.75
C LEU A 137 18.44 -1.23 3.54
N GLY A 138 19.23 -0.19 3.28
CA GLY A 138 20.22 -0.18 2.22
C GLY A 138 19.72 0.34 0.86
N LEU A 139 18.56 1.00 0.83
CA LEU A 139 18.11 1.65 -0.40
C LEU A 139 19.09 2.77 -0.78
N PRO A 140 19.53 2.86 -2.05
CA PRO A 140 20.45 3.91 -2.48
C PRO A 140 19.90 5.31 -2.13
N SER A 141 20.75 6.17 -1.60
CA SER A 141 20.39 7.51 -1.10
C SER A 141 19.65 8.38 -2.12
N LYS A 142 19.95 8.21 -3.42
CA LYS A 142 19.26 8.91 -4.51
C LYS A 142 17.75 8.59 -4.54
N PHE A 143 17.37 7.31 -4.39
CA PHE A 143 15.96 6.91 -4.37
C PHE A 143 15.25 7.40 -3.11
N VAL A 144 15.94 7.37 -1.96
CA VAL A 144 15.39 7.89 -0.71
C VAL A 144 15.12 9.39 -0.82
N THR A 145 16.08 10.16 -1.35
CA THR A 145 15.92 11.60 -1.58
C THR A 145 14.77 11.89 -2.55
N LEU A 146 14.66 11.12 -3.63
CA LEU A 146 13.56 11.24 -4.58
C LEU A 146 12.21 10.95 -3.93
N PHE A 147 12.12 9.87 -3.16
CA PHE A 147 10.89 9.49 -2.46
C PHE A 147 10.46 10.54 -1.43
N LEU A 148 11.39 11.02 -0.58
CA LEU A 148 11.11 12.05 0.41
C LEU A 148 10.70 13.38 -0.23
N SER A 149 11.35 13.76 -1.31
CA SER A 149 10.97 14.94 -2.08
C SER A 149 9.57 14.77 -2.68
N THR A 150 9.27 13.61 -3.26
CA THR A 150 7.96 13.32 -3.83
C THR A 150 6.85 13.41 -2.78
N THR A 151 7.03 12.80 -1.62
CA THR A 151 6.02 12.85 -0.53
C THR A 151 5.74 14.28 -0.08
N ARG A 152 6.78 15.12 -0.01
CA ARG A 152 6.65 16.54 0.32
C ARG A 152 5.90 17.32 -0.75
N TYR A 153 6.22 17.07 -2.03
CA TYR A 153 5.63 17.85 -3.12
C TYR A 153 4.23 17.40 -3.52
N VAL A 154 3.80 16.18 -3.19
CA VAL A 154 2.43 15.71 -3.43
C VAL A 154 1.39 16.64 -2.79
N SER A 155 1.60 17.08 -1.55
CA SER A 155 0.68 18.02 -0.88
C SER A 155 0.63 19.37 -1.58
N VAL A 156 1.80 19.89 -1.97
CA VAL A 156 1.93 21.17 -2.68
C VAL A 156 1.23 21.13 -4.05
N PHE A 157 1.38 20.02 -4.78
CA PHE A 157 0.72 19.86 -6.07
C PHE A 157 -0.79 19.67 -5.94
N ARG A 158 -1.26 19.04 -4.86
CA ARG A 158 -2.70 18.98 -4.57
C ARG A 158 -3.28 20.38 -4.38
N GLU A 159 -2.67 21.18 -3.53
CA GLU A 159 -3.11 22.57 -3.30
C GLU A 159 -3.11 23.38 -4.60
N GLU A 160 -2.09 23.21 -5.45
CA GLU A 160 -2.02 23.86 -6.74
C GLU A 160 -3.14 23.41 -7.69
N ALA A 161 -3.42 22.09 -7.72
CA ALA A 161 -4.52 21.53 -8.50
C ALA A 161 -5.88 22.06 -8.03
N ASP A 162 -6.08 22.13 -6.71
CA ASP A 162 -7.33 22.65 -6.13
C ASP A 162 -7.53 24.13 -6.48
N ARG A 163 -6.46 24.97 -6.37
CA ARG A 163 -6.50 26.39 -6.80
C ARG A 163 -6.82 26.55 -8.29
N LEU A 164 -6.24 25.71 -9.14
CA LEU A 164 -6.54 25.72 -10.57
C LEU A 164 -7.98 25.28 -10.84
N ALA A 165 -8.48 24.27 -10.13
CA ALA A 165 -9.86 23.82 -10.23
C ALA A 165 -10.85 24.93 -9.77
N GLU A 166 -10.54 25.65 -8.70
CA GLU A 166 -11.32 26.80 -8.24
C GLU A 166 -11.34 27.93 -9.28
N ALA A 167 -10.18 28.26 -9.84
CA ALA A 167 -10.07 29.26 -10.90
C ALA A 167 -10.91 28.88 -12.15
N MET A 168 -10.96 27.61 -12.51
CA MET A 168 -11.82 27.11 -13.59
C MET A 168 -13.31 27.27 -13.24
N ARG A 169 -13.70 26.93 -12.00
CA ARG A 169 -15.10 27.12 -11.55
C ARG A 169 -15.51 28.58 -11.57
N ALA A 170 -14.62 29.50 -11.14
CA ALA A 170 -14.87 30.95 -11.20
C ALA A 170 -15.09 31.46 -12.64
N ARG A 171 -14.51 30.77 -13.65
CA ARG A 171 -14.73 31.01 -15.09
C ARG A 171 -15.94 30.27 -15.65
N ALA A 172 -16.88 29.83 -14.81
CA ALA A 172 -18.08 29.08 -15.16
C ALA A 172 -17.81 27.72 -15.88
N PHE A 173 -16.61 27.14 -15.71
CA PHE A 173 -16.34 25.81 -16.23
C PHE A 173 -17.14 24.75 -15.45
N ARG A 174 -17.95 23.99 -16.18
CA ARG A 174 -18.72 22.86 -15.64
C ARG A 174 -18.26 21.58 -16.35
N PRO A 175 -17.66 20.62 -15.62
CA PRO A 175 -17.20 19.38 -16.25
C PRO A 175 -18.41 18.59 -16.78
N ARG A 176 -18.33 18.20 -18.04
CA ARG A 176 -19.29 17.33 -18.74
C ARG A 176 -18.54 16.28 -19.53
N SER A 177 -19.22 15.20 -19.93
CA SER A 177 -18.61 14.14 -20.77
C SER A 177 -18.53 14.59 -22.24
N ASN A 178 -17.71 15.63 -22.53
CA ASN A 178 -17.49 16.16 -23.88
C ASN A 178 -16.00 16.43 -24.15
N LEU A 179 -15.63 16.54 -25.43
CA LEU A 179 -14.26 16.77 -25.85
C LEU A 179 -13.66 18.08 -25.28
N HIS A 180 -14.49 19.11 -25.09
CA HIS A 180 -14.06 20.36 -24.47
C HIS A 180 -13.56 20.15 -23.04
N THR A 181 -14.26 19.37 -22.24
CA THR A 181 -13.87 19.02 -20.87
C THR A 181 -12.53 18.27 -20.85
N TRP A 182 -12.37 17.26 -21.72
CA TRP A 182 -11.13 16.52 -21.84
C TRP A 182 -9.94 17.40 -22.22
N ARG A 183 -10.15 18.29 -23.21
CA ARG A 183 -9.11 19.26 -23.62
C ARG A 183 -8.76 20.23 -22.49
N THR A 184 -9.74 20.69 -21.72
CA THR A 184 -9.52 21.57 -20.56
C THR A 184 -8.71 20.89 -19.47
N PHE A 185 -9.04 19.63 -19.13
CA PHE A 185 -8.23 18.85 -18.20
C PHE A 185 -6.81 18.57 -18.72
N GLY A 186 -6.66 18.30 -20.01
CA GLY A 186 -5.35 18.17 -20.66
C GLY A 186 -4.51 19.45 -20.52
N ASN A 187 -5.09 20.62 -20.73
CA ASN A 187 -4.41 21.91 -20.56
C ASN A 187 -4.05 22.16 -19.08
N LEU A 188 -4.94 21.80 -18.16
CA LEU A 188 -4.65 21.90 -16.72
C LEU A 188 -3.48 21.00 -16.33
N ALA A 189 -3.48 19.74 -16.75
CA ALA A 189 -2.38 18.81 -16.51
C ALA A 189 -1.06 19.34 -17.14
N GLY A 190 -1.12 19.83 -18.38
CA GLY A 190 0.04 20.46 -19.05
C GLY A 190 0.59 21.65 -18.26
N THR A 191 -0.28 22.54 -17.79
CA THR A 191 0.13 23.68 -16.94
C THR A 191 0.78 23.20 -15.64
N MET A 192 0.24 22.17 -15.00
CA MET A 192 0.85 21.61 -13.78
C MET A 192 2.23 21.00 -14.05
N VAL A 193 2.40 20.29 -15.16
CA VAL A 193 3.71 19.75 -15.55
C VAL A 193 4.73 20.88 -15.76
N VAL A 194 4.40 21.92 -16.50
CA VAL A 194 5.30 23.06 -16.73
C VAL A 194 5.70 23.71 -15.40
N ARG A 195 4.73 24.01 -14.53
CA ARG A 195 4.98 24.61 -13.21
C ARG A 195 5.83 23.70 -12.31
N SER A 196 5.62 22.39 -12.40
CA SER A 196 6.41 21.40 -11.63
C SER A 196 7.88 21.37 -12.08
N LEU A 197 8.12 21.45 -13.40
CA LEU A 197 9.47 21.51 -13.95
C LEU A 197 10.21 22.80 -13.56
N GLU A 198 9.52 23.94 -13.65
CA GLU A 198 10.09 25.21 -13.21
C GLU A 198 10.42 25.23 -11.71
N ARG A 199 9.54 24.65 -10.89
CA ARG A 199 9.78 24.49 -9.45
C ARG A 199 10.96 23.55 -9.19
N ALA A 200 11.05 22.41 -9.90
CA ALA A 200 12.15 21.47 -9.76
C ALA A 200 13.50 22.14 -10.08
N ARG A 201 13.59 22.95 -11.14
CA ARG A 201 14.78 23.71 -11.48
C ARG A 201 15.18 24.69 -10.36
N ARG A 202 14.24 25.51 -9.87
CA ARG A 202 14.51 26.45 -8.77
C ARG A 202 14.97 25.75 -7.48
N VAL A 203 14.39 24.59 -7.17
CA VAL A 203 14.77 23.79 -6.00
C VAL A 203 16.17 23.20 -6.19
N ASP A 204 16.49 22.67 -7.36
CA ASP A 204 17.82 22.12 -7.66
C ASP A 204 18.90 23.21 -7.56
N GLU A 205 18.66 24.37 -8.14
CA GLU A 205 19.57 25.54 -8.03
C GLU A 205 19.77 25.95 -6.56
N ALA A 206 18.67 26.08 -5.80
CA ALA A 206 18.74 26.46 -4.39
C ALA A 206 19.46 25.41 -3.53
N MET A 207 19.30 24.11 -3.84
CA MET A 207 20.00 23.04 -3.15
C MET A 207 21.50 23.05 -3.47
N ARG A 208 21.87 23.26 -4.72
CA ARG A 208 23.30 23.41 -5.13
C ARG A 208 23.96 24.58 -4.43
N CYS A 209 23.30 25.75 -4.33
CA CYS A 209 23.80 26.90 -3.57
C CYS A 209 24.00 26.60 -2.08
N ARG A 210 23.28 25.62 -1.53
CA ARG A 210 23.44 25.13 -0.14
C ARG A 210 24.44 23.98 0.02
N GLY A 211 25.24 23.67 -1.02
CA GLY A 211 26.24 22.62 -0.98
C GLY A 211 25.69 21.20 -1.13
N PHE A 212 24.50 21.03 -1.70
CA PHE A 212 23.93 19.70 -1.92
C PHE A 212 24.74 18.92 -2.97
N ALA A 213 25.32 17.80 -2.58
CA ALA A 213 26.17 16.94 -3.40
C ALA A 213 25.43 15.72 -4.00
N GLY A 214 24.11 15.83 -4.21
CA GLY A 214 23.35 14.78 -4.92
C GLY A 214 22.70 13.71 -4.04
N ALA A 215 22.94 13.71 -2.73
CA ALA A 215 22.29 12.79 -1.79
C ALA A 215 22.03 13.46 -0.44
N THR A 216 20.86 13.23 0.11
CA THR A 216 20.55 13.59 1.51
C THR A 216 21.08 12.50 2.41
N GLN A 217 21.81 12.85 3.46
CA GLN A 217 22.20 11.87 4.47
C GLN A 217 20.92 11.42 5.23
N PRO A 218 20.62 10.13 5.25
CA PRO A 218 19.52 9.64 6.06
C PRO A 218 19.83 9.87 7.54
N ALA A 219 18.79 10.11 8.33
CA ALA A 219 18.94 10.18 9.78
C ALA A 219 19.62 8.88 10.29
N PRO A 220 20.51 8.97 11.29
CA PRO A 220 21.17 7.78 11.83
C PRO A 220 20.12 6.77 12.32
N PRO A 221 20.33 5.47 12.06
CA PRO A 221 19.41 4.43 12.49
C PRO A 221 19.30 4.44 14.02
N GLN A 222 18.08 4.50 14.51
CA GLN A 222 17.85 4.34 15.95
C GLN A 222 18.15 2.87 16.33
N PRO A 223 18.76 2.62 17.50
CA PRO A 223 18.99 1.26 17.98
C PRO A 223 17.65 0.54 18.14
N ALA A 224 17.61 -0.74 17.74
CA ALA A 224 16.40 -1.55 17.91
C ALA A 224 16.10 -1.73 19.39
N GLY A 225 14.88 -1.42 19.81
CA GLY A 225 14.42 -1.69 21.16
C GLY A 225 14.21 -3.20 21.38
N GLU A 226 14.20 -3.63 22.65
CA GLU A 226 13.91 -5.03 22.99
C GLU A 226 12.57 -5.51 22.43
N PHE A 227 11.58 -4.62 22.41
CA PHE A 227 10.26 -4.90 21.86
C PHE A 227 10.28 -5.12 20.34
N ASP A 228 11.14 -4.39 19.62
CA ASP A 228 11.32 -4.57 18.18
C ASP A 228 11.95 -5.92 17.85
N ILE A 229 12.95 -6.32 18.63
CA ILE A 229 13.66 -7.59 18.46
C ILE A 229 12.71 -8.76 18.77
N ALA A 230 11.96 -8.68 19.87
CA ALA A 230 10.98 -9.69 20.24
C ALA A 230 9.88 -9.85 19.17
N PHE A 231 9.32 -8.74 18.69
CA PHE A 231 8.32 -8.78 17.63
C PHE A 231 8.89 -9.36 16.34
N ALA A 232 10.08 -8.89 15.92
CA ALA A 232 10.73 -9.36 14.68
C ALA A 232 11.03 -10.86 14.75
N SER A 233 11.53 -11.36 15.88
CA SER A 233 11.85 -12.79 16.04
C SER A 233 10.60 -13.67 16.02
N ILE A 234 9.54 -13.29 16.73
CA ILE A 234 8.27 -14.03 16.75
C ILE A 234 7.62 -14.00 15.35
N PHE A 235 7.55 -12.83 14.74
CA PHE A 235 6.90 -12.68 13.44
C PHE A 235 7.66 -13.40 12.33
N LEU A 236 8.98 -13.23 12.27
CA LEU A 236 9.83 -13.91 11.29
C LEU A 236 9.83 -15.42 11.52
N GLY A 237 9.89 -15.87 12.77
CA GLY A 237 9.75 -17.29 13.14
C GLY A 237 8.41 -17.88 12.68
N ALA A 238 7.31 -17.17 12.85
CA ALA A 238 6.00 -17.58 12.36
C ALA A 238 5.97 -17.66 10.82
N VAL A 239 6.51 -16.66 10.11
CA VAL A 239 6.58 -16.66 8.65
C VAL A 239 7.43 -17.82 8.14
N VAL A 240 8.62 -18.04 8.72
CA VAL A 240 9.50 -19.15 8.35
C VAL A 240 8.85 -20.49 8.66
N GLY A 241 8.21 -20.63 9.81
CA GLY A 241 7.47 -21.87 10.17
C GLY A 241 6.36 -22.18 9.18
N LEU A 242 5.58 -21.18 8.77
CA LEU A 242 4.54 -21.36 7.75
C LEU A 242 5.12 -21.70 6.37
N LEU A 243 6.26 -21.11 5.99
CA LEU A 243 6.96 -21.48 4.75
C LEU A 243 7.49 -22.91 4.80
N VAL A 244 8.04 -23.36 5.93
CA VAL A 244 8.51 -24.76 6.07
C VAL A 244 7.34 -25.72 5.96
N VAL A 245 6.20 -25.43 6.56
CA VAL A 245 4.98 -26.25 6.43
C VAL A 245 4.50 -26.30 4.98
N GLU A 246 4.55 -25.16 4.26
CA GLU A 246 4.16 -25.09 2.85
C GLU A 246 5.05 -25.96 1.95
N PHE A 247 6.37 -25.98 2.20
CA PHE A 247 7.30 -26.82 1.42
C PHE A 247 7.32 -28.29 1.83
N ALA A 248 6.78 -28.61 3.03
CA ALA A 248 6.67 -29.99 3.53
C ALA A 248 5.33 -30.65 3.15
N ALA A 249 4.33 -29.86 2.74
CA ALA A 249 3.00 -30.32 2.32
C ALA A 249 2.92 -30.54 0.82
#